data_657b081f74c48bf9a25e7d85bc8d1d12
#
_entry.id   657b081f74c48bf9a25e7d85bc8d1d12
#
_cell.length_a   1.000
_cell.length_b   1.000
_cell.length_c   1.000
_cell.angle_alpha   90.00
_cell.angle_beta   90.00
_cell.angle_gamma   90.00
#
_symmetry.space_group_name_H-M   'P 1'
#
loop_
_entity.id
_entity.type
_entity.pdbx_description
1 polymer ?
#
loop_
_entity_poly.entity_id
_entity_poly.type
_entity_poly.pdbx_seq_one_letter_code
_entity_poly.pdbx_strand_id
1 'polypeptide(L)'
;MNDACGEKMRAAIAQARKEGDSVGGVIECAVFGAPAGLGDPMFGGMENRIAAAIFGIPAVKGVEFGAGFGASKLRGSENNDAFSVENGKIVTETNHCGGILGGITDGMPIVLRAAFKPTPSIARTQQSVNLQSVTREELAITGRHDPCIVPRAVPCVEAAVAVAVYDALLARRKETR
;
A
#
# COMPACT_ATOMS: atom_id res chain seq x y z
N MET A 1 -12.61 5.68 -11.07
CA MET A 1 -11.26 6.22 -11.43
C MET A 1 -11.48 7.30 -12.48
N ASN A 2 -10.84 8.45 -12.35
CA ASN A 2 -11.01 9.52 -13.33
C ASN A 2 -10.20 9.19 -14.59
N ASP A 3 -10.86 9.15 -15.77
CA ASP A 3 -10.23 8.77 -17.04
C ASP A 3 -9.01 9.64 -17.39
N ALA A 4 -9.05 10.93 -17.05
CA ALA A 4 -7.92 11.84 -17.25
C ALA A 4 -6.67 11.46 -16.41
N CYS A 5 -6.84 10.94 -15.20
CA CYS A 5 -5.72 10.43 -14.40
C CYS A 5 -5.17 9.13 -15.00
N GLY A 6 -6.05 8.25 -15.46
CA GLY A 6 -5.66 7.02 -16.13
C GLY A 6 -4.85 7.28 -17.42
N GLU A 7 -5.21 8.29 -18.19
CA GLU A 7 -4.44 8.70 -19.38
C GLU A 7 -3.06 9.24 -19.04
N LYS A 8 -2.96 10.09 -18.00
CA LYS A 8 -1.65 10.57 -17.52
C LYS A 8 -0.74 9.43 -17.07
N MET A 9 -1.30 8.44 -16.36
CA MET A 9 -0.54 7.25 -15.94
C MET A 9 -0.05 6.44 -17.14
N ARG A 10 -0.92 6.17 -18.12
CA ARG A 10 -0.55 5.48 -19.37
C ARG A 10 0.53 6.23 -20.15
N ALA A 11 0.41 7.55 -20.25
CA ALA A 11 1.39 8.39 -20.92
C ALA A 11 2.77 8.33 -20.23
N ALA A 12 2.81 8.41 -18.89
CA ALA A 12 4.06 8.31 -18.12
C ALA A 12 4.73 6.95 -18.31
N ILE A 13 3.97 5.85 -18.29
CA ILE A 13 4.48 4.49 -18.53
C ILE A 13 5.01 4.35 -19.96
N ALA A 14 4.28 4.87 -20.94
CA ALA A 14 4.70 4.83 -22.35
C ALA A 14 5.99 5.63 -22.58
N GLN A 15 6.12 6.78 -21.93
CA GLN A 15 7.32 7.61 -22.01
C GLN A 15 8.52 6.89 -21.39
N ALA A 16 8.38 6.33 -20.20
CA ALA A 16 9.44 5.56 -19.56
C ALA A 16 9.91 4.39 -20.45
N ARG A 17 8.96 3.65 -21.05
CA ARG A 17 9.27 2.58 -21.99
C ARG A 17 10.08 3.08 -23.19
N LYS A 18 9.68 4.23 -23.76
CA LYS A 18 10.38 4.83 -24.92
C LYS A 18 11.80 5.23 -24.57
N GLU A 19 12.04 5.65 -23.35
CA GLU A 19 13.34 6.07 -22.83
C GLU A 19 14.22 4.91 -22.36
N GLY A 20 13.72 3.67 -22.39
CA GLY A 20 14.41 2.50 -21.85
C GLY A 20 14.53 2.51 -20.32
N ASP A 21 13.62 3.25 -19.66
CA ASP A 21 13.58 3.48 -18.23
C ASP A 21 12.33 2.86 -17.59
N SER A 22 12.11 3.06 -16.30
CA SER A 22 10.96 2.59 -15.55
C SER A 22 10.41 3.63 -14.58
N VAL A 23 9.14 3.50 -14.22
CA VAL A 23 8.46 4.30 -13.20
C VAL A 23 7.85 3.41 -12.14
N GLY A 24 7.85 3.90 -10.90
CA GLY A 24 7.08 3.32 -9.80
C GLY A 24 5.67 3.87 -9.76
N GLY A 25 5.02 3.71 -8.61
CA GLY A 25 3.71 4.29 -8.37
C GLY A 25 3.13 3.87 -7.02
N VAL A 26 1.90 4.26 -6.80
CA VAL A 26 1.15 3.96 -5.57
C VAL A 26 -0.10 3.19 -5.93
N ILE A 27 -0.39 2.15 -5.14
CA ILE A 27 -1.65 1.40 -5.18
C ILE A 27 -2.44 1.77 -3.94
N GLU A 28 -3.65 2.25 -4.13
CA GLU A 28 -4.64 2.40 -3.06
C GLU A 28 -5.50 1.14 -3.00
N CYS A 29 -5.72 0.64 -1.79
CA CYS A 29 -6.58 -0.49 -1.52
C CYS A 29 -7.57 -0.14 -0.42
N ALA A 30 -8.83 -0.54 -0.59
CA ALA A 30 -9.87 -0.35 0.39
C ALA A 30 -10.56 -1.68 0.71
N VAL A 31 -10.80 -1.94 2.01
CA VAL A 31 -11.57 -3.09 2.49
C VAL A 31 -12.88 -2.59 3.05
N PHE A 32 -13.97 -3.07 2.51
CA PHE A 32 -15.32 -2.73 2.96
C PHE A 32 -15.94 -3.89 3.75
N GLY A 33 -16.74 -3.57 4.76
CA GLY A 33 -17.50 -4.55 5.52
C GLY A 33 -16.68 -5.35 6.54
N ALA A 34 -15.46 -4.95 6.84
CA ALA A 34 -14.71 -5.49 7.96
C ALA A 34 -15.43 -5.10 9.27
N PRO A 35 -15.72 -6.05 10.20
CA PRO A 35 -16.36 -5.71 11.46
C PRO A 35 -15.41 -4.90 12.34
N ALA A 36 -15.93 -4.07 13.22
CA ALA A 36 -15.16 -3.47 14.29
C ALA A 36 -14.60 -4.55 15.24
N GLY A 37 -13.39 -4.32 15.79
CA GLY A 37 -12.79 -5.20 16.78
C GLY A 37 -11.89 -6.31 16.20
N LEU A 38 -11.35 -6.14 15.00
CA LEU A 38 -10.26 -6.99 14.50
C LEU A 38 -8.92 -6.41 14.89
N GLY A 39 -7.98 -7.27 15.22
CA GLY A 39 -6.63 -6.89 15.62
C GLY A 39 -6.49 -6.74 17.12
N ASP A 40 -5.28 -6.46 17.54
CA ASP A 40 -4.88 -6.28 18.93
C ASP A 40 -4.10 -4.98 19.08
N PRO A 41 -4.04 -4.39 20.29
CA PRO A 41 -3.20 -3.21 20.51
C PRO A 41 -1.73 -3.48 20.23
N MET A 42 -1.01 -2.42 19.86
CA MET A 42 0.44 -2.44 19.62
C MET A 42 0.87 -3.42 18.51
N PHE A 43 1.62 -4.47 18.81
CA PHE A 43 2.32 -5.32 17.84
C PHE A 43 1.40 -6.25 17.04
N GLY A 44 0.23 -6.61 17.56
CA GLY A 44 -0.79 -7.43 16.90
C GLY A 44 -1.81 -6.63 16.09
N GLY A 45 -1.64 -5.30 15.98
CA GLY A 45 -2.57 -4.40 15.32
C GLY A 45 -2.79 -4.72 13.85
N MET A 46 -3.95 -4.34 13.33
CA MET A 46 -4.30 -4.58 11.93
C MET A 46 -3.35 -3.86 10.96
N GLU A 47 -2.89 -2.66 11.30
CA GLU A 47 -1.88 -1.94 10.51
C GLU A 47 -0.58 -2.75 10.42
N ASN A 48 -0.12 -3.33 11.54
CA ASN A 48 1.08 -4.16 11.59
C ASN A 48 0.94 -5.42 10.72
N ARG A 49 -0.20 -6.13 10.84
CA ARG A 49 -0.49 -7.36 10.08
C ARG A 49 -0.57 -7.07 8.58
N ILE A 50 -1.32 -6.06 8.18
CA ILE A 50 -1.47 -5.65 6.78
C ILE A 50 -0.14 -5.15 6.22
N ALA A 51 0.57 -4.28 6.94
CA ALA A 51 1.86 -3.77 6.50
C ALA A 51 2.89 -4.89 6.32
N ALA A 52 2.97 -5.84 7.25
CA ALA A 52 3.86 -6.99 7.15
C ALA A 52 3.57 -7.82 5.89
N ALA A 53 2.29 -8.09 5.60
CA ALA A 53 1.89 -8.82 4.40
C ALA A 53 2.26 -8.06 3.11
N ILE A 54 2.03 -6.74 3.08
CA ILE A 54 2.33 -5.90 1.91
C ILE A 54 3.85 -5.76 1.71
N PHE A 55 4.65 -5.59 2.76
CA PHE A 55 6.11 -5.53 2.64
C PHE A 55 6.72 -6.87 2.19
N GLY A 56 5.98 -7.98 2.26
CA GLY A 56 6.33 -9.24 1.64
C GLY A 56 6.27 -9.22 0.10
N ILE A 57 5.58 -8.26 -0.49
CA ILE A 57 5.50 -8.08 -1.95
C ILE A 57 6.78 -7.40 -2.46
N PRO A 58 7.48 -7.99 -3.45
CA PRO A 58 8.69 -7.36 -4.01
C PRO A 58 8.42 -5.94 -4.52
N ALA A 59 9.41 -5.07 -4.36
CA ALA A 59 9.42 -3.66 -4.77
C ALA A 59 8.56 -2.71 -3.92
N VAL A 60 7.83 -3.16 -2.92
CA VAL A 60 7.18 -2.27 -1.95
C VAL A 60 8.25 -1.52 -1.16
N LYS A 61 8.04 -0.21 -0.96
CA LYS A 61 8.93 0.70 -0.23
C LYS A 61 8.24 1.56 0.80
N GLY A 62 6.93 1.54 0.83
CA GLY A 62 6.15 2.28 1.82
C GLY A 62 4.72 1.78 1.89
N VAL A 63 4.14 1.90 3.06
CA VAL A 63 2.73 1.64 3.33
C VAL A 63 2.24 2.77 4.23
N GLU A 64 1.06 3.29 3.96
CA GLU A 64 0.39 4.27 4.81
C GLU A 64 -1.10 3.95 4.90
N PHE A 65 -1.73 4.34 6.00
CA PHE A 65 -3.15 4.11 6.28
C PHE A 65 -3.87 5.45 6.40
N GLY A 66 -5.10 5.53 5.87
CA GLY A 66 -5.92 6.72 5.93
C GLY A 66 -5.21 7.96 5.36
N ALA A 67 -5.11 9.02 6.17
CA ALA A 67 -4.39 10.25 5.82
C ALA A 67 -2.87 10.05 5.70
N GLY A 68 -2.32 8.95 6.25
CA GLY A 68 -0.93 8.57 6.15
C GLY A 68 0.02 9.68 6.59
N PHE A 69 1.05 9.97 5.82
CA PHE A 69 1.97 11.08 6.10
C PHE A 69 1.30 12.45 6.15
N GLY A 70 0.10 12.61 5.54
CA GLY A 70 -0.68 13.83 5.63
C GLY A 70 -1.13 14.16 7.04
N ALA A 71 -1.39 13.16 7.87
CA ALA A 71 -1.79 13.32 9.27
C ALA A 71 -0.77 14.11 10.10
N SER A 72 0.53 13.99 9.76
CA SER A 72 1.59 14.72 10.46
C SER A 72 1.50 16.25 10.34
N LYS A 73 0.70 16.75 9.43
CA LYS A 73 0.47 18.19 9.16
C LYS A 73 -0.81 18.71 9.83
N LEU A 74 -1.63 17.81 10.38
CA LEU A 74 -2.91 18.12 11.00
C LEU A 74 -2.74 18.32 12.51
N ARG A 75 -3.62 19.12 13.10
CA ARG A 75 -3.81 19.17 14.54
C ARG A 75 -4.68 17.99 14.98
N GLY A 76 -4.61 17.60 16.26
CA GLY A 76 -5.44 16.53 16.78
C GLY A 76 -6.95 16.73 16.52
N SER A 77 -7.44 17.96 16.68
CA SER A 77 -8.84 18.31 16.40
C SER A 77 -9.23 18.22 14.92
N GLU A 78 -8.27 18.26 14.01
CA GLU A 78 -8.49 18.15 12.56
C GLU A 78 -8.32 16.70 12.10
N ASN A 79 -7.46 15.93 12.77
CA ASN A 79 -7.18 14.54 12.42
C ASN A 79 -8.15 13.55 13.06
N ASN A 80 -8.73 13.88 14.22
CA ASN A 80 -9.63 12.97 14.92
C ASN A 80 -10.87 12.64 14.07
N ASP A 81 -11.14 11.34 13.98
CA ASP A 81 -12.35 10.84 13.35
C ASP A 81 -13.49 10.85 14.39
N ALA A 82 -14.33 11.90 14.36
CA ALA A 82 -15.42 12.07 15.31
C ALA A 82 -16.44 10.94 15.15
N PHE A 83 -16.81 10.29 16.26
CA PHE A 83 -17.84 9.25 16.25
C PHE A 83 -19.24 9.85 16.09
N SER A 84 -20.07 9.16 15.30
CA SER A 84 -21.47 9.49 15.04
C SER A 84 -22.33 8.23 15.04
N VAL A 85 -23.63 8.39 14.92
CA VAL A 85 -24.58 7.28 14.80
C VAL A 85 -25.42 7.45 13.54
N GLU A 86 -25.29 6.52 12.61
CA GLU A 86 -26.09 6.47 11.39
C GLU A 86 -26.88 5.14 11.31
N ASN A 87 -28.19 5.24 11.17
CA ASN A 87 -29.09 4.07 11.06
C ASN A 87 -28.89 3.04 12.20
N GLY A 88 -28.64 3.51 13.42
CA GLY A 88 -28.40 2.66 14.60
C GLY A 88 -27.03 1.98 14.63
N LYS A 89 -26.10 2.38 13.78
CA LYS A 89 -24.72 1.90 13.76
C LYS A 89 -23.76 3.03 14.16
N ILE A 90 -22.70 2.67 14.88
CA ILE A 90 -21.60 3.58 15.18
C ILE A 90 -20.75 3.71 13.92
N VAL A 91 -20.51 4.94 13.50
CA VAL A 91 -19.65 5.30 12.35
C VAL A 91 -18.74 6.45 12.77
N THR A 92 -17.77 6.81 11.92
CA THR A 92 -17.02 8.06 12.07
C THR A 92 -17.38 9.03 10.95
N GLU A 93 -17.35 10.34 11.24
CA GLU A 93 -17.68 11.41 10.27
C GLU A 93 -16.58 11.56 9.20
N THR A 94 -15.35 11.24 9.56
CA THR A 94 -14.17 11.19 8.67
C THR A 94 -13.49 9.84 8.81
N ASN A 95 -12.47 9.58 8.00
CA ASN A 95 -11.72 8.32 8.06
C ASN A 95 -10.21 8.59 7.88
N HIS A 96 -9.68 9.56 8.63
CA HIS A 96 -8.28 9.93 8.59
C HIS A 96 -7.36 8.82 9.10
N CYS A 97 -7.84 8.01 10.06
CA CYS A 97 -7.12 6.86 10.58
C CYS A 97 -7.22 5.61 9.68
N GLY A 98 -8.03 5.68 8.61
CA GLY A 98 -8.14 4.58 7.65
C GLY A 98 -8.82 3.34 8.20
N GLY A 99 -9.81 3.49 9.10
CA GLY A 99 -10.63 2.38 9.64
C GLY A 99 -9.97 1.57 10.75
N ILE A 100 -8.85 2.04 11.28
CA ILE A 100 -8.09 1.35 12.35
C ILE A 100 -7.69 2.37 13.41
N LEU A 101 -8.13 2.15 14.64
CA LEU A 101 -7.84 2.97 15.80
C LEU A 101 -7.12 2.14 16.87
N GLY A 102 -5.91 2.53 17.25
CA GLY A 102 -5.12 1.81 18.24
C GLY A 102 -4.80 0.35 17.85
N GLY A 103 -4.70 0.06 16.56
CA GLY A 103 -4.47 -1.28 16.03
C GLY A 103 -5.73 -2.12 15.82
N ILE A 104 -6.91 -1.59 16.15
CA ILE A 104 -8.19 -2.31 16.12
C ILE A 104 -9.11 -1.67 15.09
N THR A 105 -9.76 -2.49 14.25
CA THR A 105 -10.74 -1.97 13.29
C THR A 105 -11.94 -1.36 13.98
N ASP A 106 -12.43 -0.25 13.46
CA ASP A 106 -13.60 0.49 13.98
C ASP A 106 -14.91 0.24 13.22
N GLY A 107 -14.85 -0.54 12.14
CA GLY A 107 -16.00 -0.87 11.28
C GLY A 107 -16.13 0.04 10.05
N MET A 108 -15.34 1.11 9.97
CA MET A 108 -15.22 1.92 8.76
C MET A 108 -14.39 1.20 7.68
N PRO A 109 -14.40 1.66 6.44
CA PRO A 109 -13.54 1.11 5.41
C PRO A 109 -12.05 1.19 5.82
N ILE A 110 -11.33 0.06 5.72
CA ILE A 110 -9.88 0.09 5.88
C ILE A 110 -9.29 0.64 4.58
N VAL A 111 -8.63 1.78 4.66
CA VAL A 111 -8.01 2.45 3.51
C VAL A 111 -6.51 2.53 3.71
N LEU A 112 -5.77 2.07 2.71
CA LEU A 112 -4.31 2.08 2.75
C LEU A 112 -3.72 2.37 1.37
N ARG A 113 -2.46 2.80 1.34
CA ARG A 113 -1.68 3.00 0.12
C ARG A 113 -0.33 2.33 0.23
N ALA A 114 0.06 1.63 -0.83
CA ALA A 114 1.35 0.95 -0.95
C ALA A 114 2.19 1.58 -2.06
N ALA A 115 3.39 2.02 -1.75
CA ALA A 115 4.33 2.62 -2.69
C ALA A 115 5.27 1.57 -3.26
N PHE A 116 5.38 1.52 -4.59
CA PHE A 116 6.25 0.62 -5.34
C PHE A 116 7.37 1.40 -5.99
N LYS A 117 8.62 0.94 -5.81
CA LYS A 117 9.76 1.51 -6.52
C LYS A 117 9.74 1.14 -8.00
N PRO A 118 10.39 1.96 -8.87
CA PRO A 118 10.63 1.56 -10.25
C PRO A 118 11.40 0.25 -10.35
N THR A 119 11.21 -0.47 -11.45
CA THR A 119 11.99 -1.67 -11.77
C THR A 119 13.47 -1.28 -11.97
N PRO A 120 14.42 -1.90 -11.25
CA PRO A 120 15.83 -1.52 -11.38
C PRO A 120 16.48 -2.06 -12.67
N SER A 121 15.89 -3.10 -13.29
CA SER A 121 16.34 -3.66 -14.56
C SER A 121 15.83 -2.78 -15.69
N ILE A 122 16.64 -1.85 -16.16
CA ILE A 122 16.31 -0.92 -17.25
C ILE A 122 17.32 -1.06 -18.39
N ALA A 123 16.92 -0.65 -19.60
CA ALA A 123 17.79 -0.74 -20.79
C ALA A 123 18.87 0.35 -20.86
N ARG A 124 18.79 1.35 -19.97
CA ARG A 124 19.80 2.40 -19.88
C ARG A 124 21.06 1.88 -19.21
N THR A 125 22.22 2.32 -19.71
CA THR A 125 23.51 2.06 -19.05
C THR A 125 23.52 2.65 -17.65
N GLN A 126 23.92 1.86 -16.67
CA GLN A 126 23.98 2.21 -15.26
C GLN A 126 25.38 1.96 -14.72
N GLN A 127 25.76 2.73 -13.71
CA GLN A 127 27.00 2.48 -12.99
C GLN A 127 26.82 1.31 -12.03
N SER A 128 27.74 0.38 -12.06
CA SER A 128 27.78 -0.79 -11.20
C SER A 128 29.21 -1.03 -10.70
N VAL A 129 29.42 -2.17 -10.08
CA VAL A 129 30.75 -2.60 -9.63
C VAL A 129 30.95 -4.07 -9.95
N ASN A 130 32.17 -4.41 -10.32
CA ASN A 130 32.62 -5.79 -10.37
C ASN A 130 33.00 -6.21 -8.94
N LEU A 131 32.30 -7.20 -8.39
CA LEU A 131 32.52 -7.65 -7.01
C LEU A 131 33.83 -8.38 -6.80
N GLN A 132 34.37 -8.99 -7.85
CA GLN A 132 35.63 -9.74 -7.79
C GLN A 132 36.87 -8.83 -7.80
N SER A 133 36.86 -7.84 -8.71
CA SER A 133 37.98 -6.88 -8.84
C SER A 133 37.79 -5.63 -7.95
N VAL A 134 36.61 -5.43 -7.37
CA VAL A 134 36.21 -4.24 -6.59
C VAL A 134 36.44 -2.94 -7.39
N THR A 135 36.07 -2.98 -8.67
CA THR A 135 36.23 -1.84 -9.61
C THR A 135 34.83 -1.37 -10.09
N ARG A 136 34.79 -0.09 -10.49
CA ARG A 136 33.60 0.45 -11.16
C ARG A 136 33.46 -0.16 -12.54
N GLU A 137 32.26 -0.49 -12.94
CA GLU A 137 31.93 -1.08 -14.22
C GLU A 137 30.60 -0.53 -14.72
N GLU A 138 30.46 -0.35 -16.01
CA GLU A 138 29.16 0.00 -16.61
C GLU A 138 28.35 -1.27 -16.87
N LEU A 139 27.08 -1.23 -16.50
CA LEU A 139 26.13 -2.32 -16.69
C LEU A 139 25.02 -1.88 -17.64
N ALA A 140 24.89 -2.56 -18.77
CA ALA A 140 23.75 -2.46 -19.66
C ALA A 140 22.97 -3.78 -19.59
N ILE A 141 21.73 -3.75 -19.11
CA ILE A 141 20.90 -4.94 -19.00
C ILE A 141 20.10 -5.08 -20.29
N THR A 142 20.28 -6.18 -21.01
CA THR A 142 19.53 -6.51 -22.22
C THR A 142 18.38 -7.44 -21.88
N GLY A 143 17.22 -7.25 -22.51
CA GLY A 143 16.06 -8.11 -22.32
C GLY A 143 14.74 -7.33 -22.30
N ARG A 144 13.65 -8.05 -22.01
CA ARG A 144 12.34 -7.44 -21.86
C ARG A 144 12.19 -6.92 -20.42
N HIS A 145 12.01 -5.61 -20.30
CA HIS A 145 11.78 -4.95 -19.01
C HIS A 145 10.37 -4.40 -18.94
N ASP A 146 9.75 -4.49 -17.74
CA ASP A 146 8.47 -3.84 -17.48
C ASP A 146 8.74 -2.35 -17.13
N PRO A 147 8.24 -1.41 -17.92
CA PRO A 147 8.41 0.02 -17.63
C PRO A 147 7.66 0.45 -16.37
N CYS A 148 6.68 -0.34 -15.92
CA CYS A 148 5.95 -0.14 -14.67
C CYS A 148 5.32 -1.46 -14.21
N ILE A 149 5.66 -1.89 -13.00
CA ILE A 149 5.09 -3.12 -12.41
C ILE A 149 3.78 -2.88 -11.67
N VAL A 150 3.43 -1.63 -11.40
CA VAL A 150 2.27 -1.25 -10.55
C VAL A 150 0.96 -1.89 -11.01
N PRO A 151 0.58 -1.88 -12.31
CA PRO A 151 -0.66 -2.53 -12.76
C PRO A 151 -0.71 -4.05 -12.47
N ARG A 152 0.44 -4.71 -12.48
CA ARG A 152 0.55 -6.15 -12.17
C ARG A 152 0.57 -6.43 -10.67
N ALA A 153 0.94 -5.45 -9.87
CA ALA A 153 0.99 -5.56 -8.41
C ALA A 153 -0.39 -5.36 -7.75
N VAL A 154 -1.37 -4.78 -8.44
CA VAL A 154 -2.73 -4.57 -7.90
C VAL A 154 -3.33 -5.85 -7.30
N PRO A 155 -3.45 -6.96 -8.02
CA PRO A 155 -4.01 -8.19 -7.44
C PRO A 155 -3.15 -8.78 -6.32
N CYS A 156 -1.84 -8.51 -6.29
CA CYS A 156 -0.97 -8.94 -5.21
C CYS A 156 -1.26 -8.18 -3.91
N VAL A 157 -1.50 -6.86 -4.01
CA VAL A 157 -1.89 -6.04 -2.85
C VAL A 157 -3.27 -6.47 -2.33
N GLU A 158 -4.26 -6.64 -3.22
CA GLU A 158 -5.59 -7.13 -2.83
C GLU A 158 -5.50 -8.47 -2.10
N ALA A 159 -4.76 -9.43 -2.64
CA ALA A 159 -4.59 -10.75 -2.04
C ALA A 159 -3.89 -10.67 -0.66
N ALA A 160 -2.82 -9.88 -0.54
CA ALA A 160 -2.10 -9.73 0.73
C ALA A 160 -2.99 -9.11 1.81
N VAL A 161 -3.75 -8.07 1.47
CA VAL A 161 -4.71 -7.43 2.39
C VAL A 161 -5.83 -8.39 2.77
N ALA A 162 -6.41 -9.09 1.79
CA ALA A 162 -7.48 -10.07 2.03
C ALA A 162 -7.04 -11.19 2.98
N VAL A 163 -5.82 -11.72 2.80
CA VAL A 163 -5.26 -12.75 3.68
C VAL A 163 -5.08 -12.22 5.11
N ALA A 164 -4.50 -11.02 5.28
CA ALA A 164 -4.28 -10.42 6.59
C ALA A 164 -5.61 -10.17 7.35
N VAL A 165 -6.61 -9.64 6.65
CA VAL A 165 -7.94 -9.37 7.24
C VAL A 165 -8.67 -10.68 7.55
N TYR A 166 -8.61 -11.68 6.67
CA TYR A 166 -9.27 -12.95 6.88
C TYR A 166 -8.65 -13.74 8.03
N ASP A 167 -7.33 -13.71 8.17
CA ASP A 167 -6.63 -14.33 9.31
C ASP A 167 -7.08 -13.71 10.65
N ALA A 168 -7.20 -12.38 10.72
CA ALA A 168 -7.71 -11.68 11.89
C ALA A 168 -9.18 -12.05 12.21
N LEU A 169 -10.02 -12.21 11.17
CA LEU A 169 -11.39 -12.70 11.32
C LEU A 169 -11.45 -14.11 11.91
N LEU A 170 -10.57 -15.00 11.47
CA LEU A 170 -10.50 -16.37 12.00
C LEU A 170 -10.00 -16.40 13.44
N ALA A 171 -9.01 -15.56 13.79
CA ALA A 171 -8.52 -15.46 15.16
C ALA A 171 -9.65 -15.04 16.11
N ARG A 172 -10.38 -13.97 15.80
CA ARG A 172 -11.53 -13.48 16.58
C ARG A 172 -12.61 -14.56 16.80
N ARG A 173 -12.90 -15.38 15.79
CA ARG A 173 -13.90 -16.47 15.91
C ARG A 173 -13.51 -17.55 16.89
N LYS A 174 -12.22 -17.75 17.15
CA LYS A 174 -11.74 -18.73 18.13
C LYS A 174 -11.89 -18.22 19.57
N GLU A 175 -11.74 -16.91 19.77
CA GLU A 175 -11.85 -16.27 21.10
C GLU A 175 -13.31 -16.15 21.58
N THR A 176 -14.27 -16.16 20.66
CA THR A 176 -15.71 -16.06 20.96
C THR A 176 -16.40 -17.41 21.15
N ARG A 177 -15.66 -18.53 21.13
CA ARG A 177 -16.13 -19.89 21.44
C ARG A 177 -15.56 -20.40 22.75
#